data_c6e7c17eceb0ce9d164d45b6dc1a561a
#
_entry.id   c6e7c17eceb0ce9d164d45b6dc1a561a
#
_cell.length_a   1.000
_cell.length_b   1.000
_cell.length_c   1.000
_cell.angle_alpha   90.00
_cell.angle_beta   90.00
_cell.angle_gamma   90.00
#
_symmetry.space_group_name_H-M   'P 1'
#
loop_
_entity.id
_entity.type
_entity.pdbx_description
1 polymer ?
#
loop_
_entity_poly.entity_id
_entity_poly.type
_entity_poly.pdbx_seq_one_letter_code
_entity_poly.pdbx_strand_id
1 'polypeptide(L)'
;MFTSSAKLLLAVLLCTACAVAHAADLYVICNSRVQLTAGDVRDLFLGEKQFAGALKLVPVDNSAAQIVFLEKLLKMNAAKYSTTWTKKSFRDGINPPLLTGSDAEALAYVRRTPGACSYVATPTPADVVVVSRL
;
A
#
# COMPACT_ATOMS: atom_id res chain seq x y z
N MET A 1 -8.20 2.80 74.82
CA MET A 1 -8.79 3.31 73.60
C MET A 1 -7.77 3.24 72.49
N PHE A 2 -7.92 2.31 71.63
CA PHE A 2 -7.02 2.13 70.51
C PHE A 2 -7.79 2.42 69.26
N THR A 3 -7.39 3.49 68.56
CA THR A 3 -7.90 3.79 67.24
C THR A 3 -7.03 3.08 66.24
N SER A 4 -7.55 2.03 65.64
CA SER A 4 -6.91 1.31 64.60
C SER A 4 -7.14 2.05 63.29
N SER A 5 -6.14 2.77 62.83
CA SER A 5 -6.14 3.40 61.52
C SER A 5 -5.85 2.36 60.46
N ALA A 6 -6.87 1.80 59.91
CA ALA A 6 -6.73 0.99 58.70
C ALA A 6 -6.33 1.87 57.53
N LYS A 7 -5.06 1.87 57.18
CA LYS A 7 -4.61 2.48 55.95
C LYS A 7 -5.04 1.60 54.78
N LEU A 8 -6.11 2.03 54.14
CA LEU A 8 -6.54 1.42 52.89
C LEU A 8 -5.54 1.83 51.79
N LEU A 9 -4.63 0.96 51.48
CA LEU A 9 -3.77 1.11 50.30
C LEU A 9 -4.60 0.77 49.07
N LEU A 10 -5.11 1.82 48.45
CA LEU A 10 -5.76 1.72 47.14
C LEU A 10 -4.65 1.58 46.10
N ALA A 11 -4.31 0.34 45.75
CA ALA A 11 -3.45 0.06 44.63
C ALA A 11 -4.21 0.39 43.35
N VAL A 12 -3.98 1.57 42.83
CA VAL A 12 -4.44 1.94 41.47
C VAL A 12 -3.57 1.16 40.50
N LEU A 13 -4.10 0.02 40.04
CA LEU A 13 -3.51 -0.75 38.94
C LEU A 13 -3.74 0.07 37.66
N LEU A 14 -2.73 0.87 37.31
CA LEU A 14 -2.72 1.60 36.04
C LEU A 14 -2.47 0.56 34.93
N CYS A 15 -3.56 -0.01 34.40
CA CYS A 15 -3.52 -0.76 33.16
C CYS A 15 -3.12 0.19 32.04
N THR A 16 -1.83 0.35 31.79
CA THR A 16 -1.35 0.90 30.54
C THR A 16 -1.70 -0.10 29.45
N ALA A 17 -2.85 0.08 28.84
CA ALA A 17 -3.15 -0.58 27.59
C ALA A 17 -2.09 -0.10 26.57
N CYS A 18 -1.05 -0.90 26.37
CA CYS A 18 -0.18 -0.74 25.22
C CYS A 18 -1.07 -0.90 23.98
N ALA A 19 -1.48 0.20 23.39
CA ALA A 19 -2.03 0.18 22.06
C ALA A 19 -0.90 -0.30 21.14
N VAL A 20 -0.96 -1.58 20.76
CA VAL A 20 -0.09 -2.13 19.72
C VAL A 20 -0.55 -1.45 18.45
N ALA A 21 0.21 -0.43 18.00
CA ALA A 21 0.00 0.15 16.69
C ALA A 21 0.33 -0.95 15.68
N HIS A 22 -0.70 -1.63 15.18
CA HIS A 22 -0.55 -2.49 14.02
C HIS A 22 -0.18 -1.58 12.86
N ALA A 23 1.05 -1.73 12.34
CA ALA A 23 1.38 -1.18 11.04
C ALA A 23 0.33 -1.72 10.06
N ALA A 24 -0.43 -0.83 9.42
CA ALA A 24 -1.47 -1.21 8.49
C ALA A 24 -0.83 -2.10 7.41
N ASP A 25 -1.35 -3.30 7.22
CA ASP A 25 -0.95 -4.17 6.13
C ASP A 25 -1.31 -3.49 4.80
N LEU A 26 -0.41 -3.60 3.85
CA LEU A 26 -0.62 -3.11 2.51
C LEU A 26 -0.45 -4.26 1.53
N TYR A 27 -1.40 -4.41 0.63
CA TYR A 27 -1.40 -5.48 -0.37
C TYR A 27 -1.21 -4.88 -1.75
N VAL A 28 -0.21 -5.38 -2.48
CA VAL A 28 -0.09 -5.11 -3.90
C VAL A 28 -0.91 -6.13 -4.66
N ILE A 29 -1.89 -5.65 -5.39
CA ILE A 29 -2.85 -6.46 -6.12
C ILE A 29 -2.71 -6.25 -7.62
N CYS A 30 -2.92 -7.30 -8.38
CA CYS A 30 -2.92 -7.25 -9.84
C CYS A 30 -4.14 -7.97 -10.40
N ASN A 31 -4.49 -7.61 -11.64
CA ASN A 31 -5.47 -8.35 -12.42
C ASN A 31 -5.05 -9.83 -12.53
N SER A 32 -6.02 -10.73 -12.56
CA SER A 32 -5.79 -12.17 -12.57
C SER A 32 -4.89 -12.69 -13.69
N ARG A 33 -4.74 -11.92 -14.77
CA ARG A 33 -3.88 -12.27 -15.91
C ARG A 33 -2.42 -11.89 -15.72
N VAL A 34 -2.10 -11.12 -14.67
CA VAL A 34 -0.73 -10.63 -14.43
C VAL A 34 0.07 -11.71 -13.72
N GLN A 35 1.28 -11.98 -14.22
CA GLN A 35 2.28 -12.80 -13.57
C GLN A 35 3.51 -11.94 -13.24
N LEU A 36 3.64 -11.57 -11.98
CA LEU A 36 4.73 -10.78 -11.44
C LEU A 36 5.22 -11.40 -10.14
N THR A 37 6.50 -11.15 -9.84
CA THR A 37 7.07 -11.44 -8.52
C THR A 37 7.01 -10.21 -7.62
N ALA A 38 7.15 -10.41 -6.30
CA ALA A 38 7.25 -9.30 -5.36
C ALA A 38 8.43 -8.35 -5.70
N GLY A 39 9.53 -8.88 -6.24
CA GLY A 39 10.68 -8.09 -6.66
C GLY A 39 10.43 -7.17 -7.86
N ASP A 40 9.42 -7.47 -8.66
CA ASP A 40 9.08 -6.67 -9.85
C ASP A 40 8.25 -5.42 -9.52
N VAL A 41 7.63 -5.36 -8.35
CA VAL A 41 6.64 -4.32 -8.00
C VAL A 41 7.27 -2.93 -8.01
N ARG A 42 8.47 -2.80 -7.50
CA ARG A 42 9.20 -1.52 -7.52
C ARG A 42 9.39 -1.02 -8.95
N ASP A 43 9.87 -1.86 -9.82
CA ASP A 43 10.14 -1.51 -11.22
C ASP A 43 8.84 -1.19 -11.98
N LEU A 44 7.76 -1.90 -11.65
CA LEU A 44 6.44 -1.61 -12.20
C LEU A 44 6.01 -0.18 -11.89
N PHE A 45 6.01 0.21 -10.62
CA PHE A 45 5.55 1.54 -10.20
C PHE A 45 6.52 2.68 -10.50
N LEU A 46 7.76 2.37 -10.83
CA LEU A 46 8.71 3.34 -11.35
C LEU A 46 8.78 3.39 -12.88
N GLY A 47 7.94 2.60 -13.57
CA GLY A 47 7.89 2.54 -15.01
C GLY A 47 9.10 1.88 -15.67
N GLU A 48 9.93 1.18 -14.91
CA GLU A 48 11.09 0.42 -15.43
C GLU A 48 10.65 -0.92 -16.04
N LYS A 49 9.56 -1.50 -15.55
CA LYS A 49 8.96 -2.72 -16.09
C LYS A 49 7.59 -2.41 -16.66
N GLN A 50 7.45 -2.53 -17.97
CA GLN A 50 6.22 -2.15 -18.69
C GLN A 50 5.43 -3.36 -19.21
N PHE A 51 6.00 -4.55 -19.18
CA PHE A 51 5.38 -5.77 -19.68
C PHE A 51 5.62 -6.96 -18.75
N ALA A 52 4.65 -7.84 -18.64
CA ALA A 52 4.80 -9.19 -18.11
C ALA A 52 4.50 -10.17 -19.25
N GLY A 53 5.54 -10.75 -19.85
CA GLY A 53 5.41 -11.46 -21.12
C GLY A 53 4.92 -10.50 -22.22
N ALA A 54 3.83 -10.84 -22.89
CA ALA A 54 3.19 -10.01 -23.91
C ALA A 54 2.17 -9.01 -23.34
N LEU A 55 1.85 -9.11 -22.04
CA LEU A 55 0.83 -8.28 -21.39
C LEU A 55 1.43 -6.94 -20.97
N LYS A 56 0.87 -5.84 -21.48
CA LYS A 56 1.25 -4.51 -21.04
C LYS A 56 0.76 -4.26 -19.62
N LEU A 57 1.67 -3.86 -18.75
CA LEU A 57 1.37 -3.53 -17.36
C LEU A 57 0.82 -2.12 -17.23
N VAL A 58 -0.15 -1.96 -16.33
CA VAL A 58 -0.83 -0.70 -16.05
C VAL A 58 -0.75 -0.45 -14.55
N PRO A 59 0.29 0.24 -14.05
CA PRO A 59 0.34 0.64 -12.66
C PRO A 59 -0.72 1.70 -12.37
N VAL A 60 -1.41 1.54 -11.26
CA VAL A 60 -2.49 2.42 -10.79
C VAL A 60 -2.20 2.81 -9.35
N ASP A 61 -2.11 4.11 -9.10
CA ASP A 61 -1.93 4.63 -7.76
C ASP A 61 -3.27 4.73 -7.01
N ASN A 62 -3.20 4.64 -5.70
CA ASN A 62 -4.33 4.76 -4.79
C ASN A 62 -4.03 5.83 -3.75
N SER A 63 -4.69 6.98 -3.84
CA SER A 63 -4.43 8.12 -2.96
C SER A 63 -4.66 7.79 -1.47
N ALA A 64 -5.56 6.88 -1.16
CA ALA A 64 -5.86 6.47 0.21
C ALA A 64 -4.69 5.73 0.90
N ALA A 65 -3.81 5.08 0.12
CA ALA A 65 -2.70 4.28 0.62
C ALA A 65 -1.32 4.71 0.08
N GLN A 66 -1.26 5.77 -0.73
CA GLN A 66 -0.06 6.13 -1.48
C GLN A 66 1.13 6.48 -0.59
N ILE A 67 0.94 7.25 0.47
CA ILE A 67 2.04 7.66 1.36
C ILE A 67 2.70 6.43 1.99
N VAL A 68 1.90 5.50 2.50
CA VAL A 68 2.40 4.26 3.11
C VAL A 68 3.11 3.38 2.07
N PHE A 69 2.55 3.26 0.89
CA PHE A 69 3.15 2.51 -0.22
C PHE A 69 4.51 3.08 -0.63
N LEU A 70 4.59 4.38 -0.83
CA LEU A 70 5.84 5.05 -1.19
C LEU A 70 6.92 4.86 -0.13
N GLU A 71 6.57 4.99 1.14
CA GLU A 71 7.50 4.79 2.25
C GLU A 71 7.97 3.34 2.37
N LYS A 72 7.03 2.39 2.31
CA LYS A 72 7.33 0.97 2.54
C LYS A 72 8.08 0.34 1.37
N LEU A 73 7.65 0.58 0.15
CA LEU A 73 8.21 -0.09 -1.02
C LEU A 73 9.24 0.76 -1.76
N LEU A 74 8.90 1.99 -2.13
CA LEU A 74 9.75 2.83 -2.96
C LEU A 74 10.77 3.63 -2.17
N LYS A 75 10.60 3.73 -0.85
CA LYS A 75 11.49 4.48 0.06
C LYS A 75 11.65 5.94 -0.36
N MET A 76 10.55 6.57 -0.78
CA MET A 76 10.54 7.97 -1.20
C MET A 76 9.26 8.68 -0.76
N ASN A 77 9.29 10.01 -0.75
CA ASN A 77 8.11 10.84 -0.51
C ASN A 77 7.35 11.14 -1.82
N ALA A 78 6.16 11.73 -1.69
CA ALA A 78 5.30 12.06 -2.82
C ALA A 78 5.94 13.05 -3.80
N ALA A 79 6.71 14.02 -3.29
CA ALA A 79 7.39 15.02 -4.13
C ALA A 79 8.45 14.38 -5.03
N LYS A 80 9.25 13.48 -4.48
CA LYS A 80 10.27 12.74 -5.24
C LYS A 80 9.63 11.81 -6.26
N TYR A 81 8.55 11.13 -5.90
CA TYR A 81 7.80 10.27 -6.80
C TYR A 81 7.23 11.05 -7.98
N SER A 82 6.58 12.18 -7.72
CA SER A 82 6.06 13.08 -8.75
C SER A 82 7.16 13.58 -9.69
N THR A 83 8.29 14.02 -9.13
CA THR A 83 9.44 14.49 -9.93
C THR A 83 10.03 13.36 -10.79
N THR A 84 10.14 12.18 -10.25
CA THR A 84 10.64 11.00 -10.97
C THR A 84 9.77 10.71 -12.20
N TRP A 85 8.45 10.73 -12.04
CA TRP A 85 7.51 10.51 -13.14
C TRP A 85 7.49 11.65 -14.15
N THR A 86 7.60 12.90 -13.69
CA THR A 86 7.70 14.06 -14.60
C THR A 86 8.90 13.92 -15.52
N LYS A 87 10.08 13.61 -14.98
CA LYS A 87 11.29 13.39 -15.77
C LYS A 87 11.14 12.24 -16.74
N LYS A 88 10.56 11.13 -16.28
CA LYS A 88 10.36 9.94 -17.10
C LYS A 88 9.37 10.18 -18.23
N SER A 89 8.30 10.90 -17.97
CA SER A 89 7.32 11.27 -18.99
C SER A 89 7.94 12.11 -20.10
N PHE A 90 8.80 13.06 -19.75
CA PHE A 90 9.53 13.86 -20.75
C PHE A 90 10.56 13.05 -21.52
N ARG A 91 11.30 12.19 -20.83
CA ARG A 91 12.38 11.43 -21.46
C ARG A 91 11.87 10.28 -22.32
N ASP A 92 10.90 9.52 -21.81
CA ASP A 92 10.47 8.24 -22.39
C ASP A 92 9.07 8.31 -23.03
N GLY A 93 8.36 9.41 -22.87
CA GLY A 93 7.02 9.60 -23.44
C GLY A 93 5.94 8.72 -22.80
N ILE A 94 6.16 8.22 -21.60
CA ILE A 94 5.19 7.39 -20.85
C ILE A 94 4.42 8.21 -19.83
N ASN A 95 3.14 7.91 -19.67
CA ASN A 95 2.30 8.59 -18.70
C ASN A 95 2.54 8.05 -17.27
N PRO A 96 2.44 8.93 -16.25
CA PRO A 96 2.43 8.48 -14.86
C PRO A 96 1.21 7.61 -14.58
N PRO A 97 1.24 6.78 -13.52
CA PRO A 97 0.11 5.96 -13.13
C PRO A 97 -1.16 6.79 -12.92
N LEU A 98 -2.31 6.23 -13.32
CA LEU A 98 -3.61 6.80 -12.98
C LEU A 98 -3.78 6.79 -11.45
N LEU A 99 -4.31 7.86 -10.89
CA LEU A 99 -4.60 7.97 -9.46
C LEU A 99 -6.07 7.69 -9.19
N THR A 100 -6.35 6.66 -8.41
CA THR A 100 -7.68 6.39 -7.85
C THR A 100 -7.81 6.99 -6.45
N GLY A 101 -9.04 7.22 -5.99
CA GLY A 101 -9.32 7.93 -4.73
C GLY A 101 -9.54 7.03 -3.52
N SER A 102 -9.70 5.72 -3.71
CA SER A 102 -10.03 4.77 -2.64
C SER A 102 -9.59 3.35 -2.98
N ASP A 103 -9.54 2.50 -1.96
CA ASP A 103 -9.30 1.06 -2.14
C ASP A 103 -10.35 0.42 -3.05
N ALA A 104 -11.61 0.79 -2.90
CA ALA A 104 -12.69 0.26 -3.73
C ALA A 104 -12.53 0.62 -5.21
N GLU A 105 -12.13 1.86 -5.52
CA GLU A 105 -11.86 2.30 -6.88
C GLU A 105 -10.63 1.60 -7.47
N ALA A 106 -9.55 1.49 -6.71
CA ALA A 106 -8.36 0.78 -7.13
C ALA A 106 -8.66 -0.69 -7.45
N LEU A 107 -9.39 -1.36 -6.57
CA LEU A 107 -9.79 -2.75 -6.76
C LEU A 107 -10.68 -2.93 -7.99
N ALA A 108 -11.66 -2.07 -8.18
CA ALA A 108 -12.55 -2.12 -9.34
C ALA A 108 -11.77 -1.94 -10.65
N TYR A 109 -10.84 -1.01 -10.67
CA TYR A 109 -9.98 -0.78 -11.83
C TYR A 109 -9.11 -1.99 -12.17
N VAL A 110 -8.47 -2.57 -11.16
CA VAL A 110 -7.62 -3.76 -11.31
C VAL A 110 -8.42 -4.95 -11.85
N ARG A 111 -9.63 -5.16 -11.35
CA ARG A 111 -10.50 -6.27 -11.80
C ARG A 111 -10.85 -6.17 -13.29
N ARG A 112 -11.21 -4.99 -13.76
CA ARG A 112 -11.72 -4.79 -15.13
C ARG A 112 -10.64 -4.56 -16.18
N THR A 113 -9.39 -4.27 -15.77
CA THR A 113 -8.34 -3.86 -16.68
C THR A 113 -7.23 -4.90 -16.73
N PRO A 114 -7.10 -5.66 -17.83
CA PRO A 114 -5.97 -6.57 -18.01
C PRO A 114 -4.64 -5.83 -17.86
N GLY A 115 -3.71 -6.41 -17.11
CA GLY A 115 -2.40 -5.80 -16.86
C GLY A 115 -2.34 -4.80 -15.71
N ALA A 116 -3.48 -4.40 -15.12
CA ALA A 116 -3.51 -3.42 -14.05
C ALA A 116 -3.03 -4.00 -12.71
N CYS A 117 -2.26 -3.19 -12.00
CA CYS A 117 -1.82 -3.43 -10.62
C CYS A 117 -2.00 -2.17 -9.80
N SER A 118 -2.34 -2.33 -8.54
CA SER A 118 -2.45 -1.25 -7.57
C SER A 118 -2.08 -1.75 -6.17
N TYR A 119 -2.38 -0.97 -5.17
CA TYR A 119 -2.16 -1.34 -3.77
C TYR A 119 -3.34 -0.87 -2.92
N VAL A 120 -3.71 -1.69 -1.95
CA VAL A 120 -4.85 -1.47 -1.05
C VAL A 120 -4.52 -1.88 0.37
N ALA A 121 -5.15 -1.24 1.34
CA ALA A 121 -4.98 -1.55 2.76
C ALA A 121 -6.01 -2.57 3.28
N THR A 122 -7.07 -2.81 2.53
CA THR A 122 -8.15 -3.74 2.90
C THR A 122 -7.86 -5.15 2.38
N PRO A 123 -8.36 -6.20 3.07
CA PRO A 123 -8.28 -7.56 2.56
C PRO A 123 -8.90 -7.68 1.17
N THR A 124 -8.27 -8.48 0.31
CA THR A 124 -8.63 -8.57 -1.10
C THR A 124 -9.46 -9.81 -1.39
N PRO A 125 -10.42 -9.73 -2.33
CA PRO A 125 -11.15 -10.91 -2.79
C PRO A 125 -10.27 -11.83 -3.64
N ALA A 126 -10.73 -13.08 -3.80
CA ALA A 126 -9.98 -14.15 -4.48
C ALA A 126 -9.83 -13.96 -6.00
N ASP A 127 -10.55 -13.02 -6.60
CA ASP A 127 -10.54 -12.77 -8.05
C ASP A 127 -9.42 -11.82 -8.52
N VAL A 128 -8.61 -11.33 -7.62
CA VAL A 128 -7.37 -10.61 -7.94
C VAL A 128 -6.17 -11.36 -7.37
N VAL A 129 -4.99 -11.11 -7.97
CA VAL A 129 -3.74 -11.70 -7.51
C VAL A 129 -3.08 -10.78 -6.50
N VAL A 130 -2.75 -11.29 -5.32
CA VAL A 130 -1.91 -10.59 -4.35
C VAL A 130 -0.46 -10.93 -4.67
N VAL A 131 0.28 -9.96 -5.17
CA VAL A 131 1.68 -10.12 -5.57
C VAL A 131 2.63 -9.94 -4.40
N SER A 132 2.29 -9.03 -3.49
CA SER A 132 3.12 -8.71 -2.33
C SER A 132 2.27 -8.20 -1.18
N ARG A 133 2.73 -8.49 0.02
CA ARG A 133 2.21 -7.92 1.27
C ARG A 133 3.33 -7.15 1.95
N LEU A 134 3.08 -5.89 2.24
CA LEU A 134 4.04 -4.95 2.82
C LEU A 134 3.76 -4.66 4.28
#